data_dd14cbf38b4ae4a289e4fdbd8d59d184
#
_entry.id   dd14cbf38b4ae4a289e4fdbd8d59d184
#
_cell.length_a   1.000
_cell.length_b   1.000
_cell.length_c   1.000
_cell.angle_alpha   90.00
_cell.angle_beta   90.00
_cell.angle_gamma   90.00
#
_symmetry.space_group_name_H-M   'P 1'
#
loop_
_entity.id
_entity.type
_entity.pdbx_description
1 polymer ?
#
loop_
_entity_poly.entity_id
_entity_poly.type
_entity_poly.pdbx_seq_one_letter_code
_entity_poly.pdbx_strand_id
1 'polypeptide(L)'
;MSIHTIGDSHSTNGWTGTIHHHLGPVLCYSFGKEKLNRCDIRNFNIKDGDTIVFCLGEIDCRCHIHKHINKINTYQDIINNIIDNYFEAIKLKNICVYNVVPPVQKYNTIENLEYPYLGSDEERKKYVLYFNKKLKEKCIENNYIFFDIYDKYIDENGFLNKLLSDGNVHIKEDIFIKTFIQNNLY
;
A
#
# COMPACT_ATOMS: atom_id res chain seq x y z
N MET A 1 -8.24 -21.51 6.88
CA MET A 1 -7.26 -20.41 6.83
C MET A 1 -7.86 -19.32 5.95
N SER A 2 -8.08 -18.14 6.51
CA SER A 2 -8.66 -17.01 5.80
C SER A 2 -7.58 -15.96 5.53
N ILE A 3 -7.81 -15.13 4.50
CA ILE A 3 -6.96 -13.99 4.20
C ILE A 3 -7.74 -12.73 4.54
N HIS A 4 -7.16 -11.90 5.41
CA HIS A 4 -7.70 -10.62 5.83
C HIS A 4 -6.89 -9.50 5.21
N THR A 5 -7.54 -8.55 4.54
CA THR A 5 -6.89 -7.34 4.03
C THR A 5 -7.24 -6.16 4.93
N ILE A 6 -6.24 -5.37 5.31
CA ILE A 6 -6.40 -4.21 6.22
C ILE A 6 -5.72 -3.00 5.59
N GLY A 7 -6.44 -1.88 5.49
CA GLY A 7 -5.85 -0.66 4.95
C GLY A 7 -6.85 0.37 4.46
N ASP A 8 -6.40 1.23 3.57
CA ASP A 8 -7.24 2.19 2.86
C ASP A 8 -8.07 1.50 1.75
N SER A 9 -8.57 2.22 0.76
CA SER A 9 -9.37 1.67 -0.34
C SER A 9 -8.64 0.57 -1.14
N HIS A 10 -7.31 0.51 -1.11
CA HIS A 10 -6.52 -0.55 -1.75
C HIS A 10 -6.61 -1.90 -1.03
N SER A 11 -7.17 -1.94 0.18
CA SER A 11 -7.49 -3.20 0.87
C SER A 11 -8.78 -3.87 0.39
N THR A 12 -9.58 -3.18 -0.44
CA THR A 12 -10.87 -3.68 -0.94
C THR A 12 -10.89 -3.91 -2.45
N ASN A 13 -10.27 -3.02 -3.21
CA ASN A 13 -10.31 -3.07 -4.67
C ASN A 13 -9.36 -4.15 -5.22
N GLY A 14 -9.91 -5.04 -6.06
CA GLY A 14 -9.18 -6.16 -6.66
C GLY A 14 -9.02 -7.40 -5.76
N TRP A 15 -9.48 -7.39 -4.51
CA TRP A 15 -9.36 -8.49 -3.55
C TRP A 15 -10.62 -9.36 -3.48
N THR A 16 -10.77 -10.30 -4.41
CA THR A 16 -11.92 -11.23 -4.40
C THR A 16 -11.62 -12.45 -3.53
N GLY A 17 -12.58 -12.80 -2.66
CA GLY A 17 -12.48 -14.00 -1.79
C GLY A 17 -11.65 -13.80 -0.52
N THR A 18 -11.38 -12.55 -0.13
CA THR A 18 -10.74 -12.18 1.12
C THR A 18 -11.71 -11.47 2.06
N ILE A 19 -11.35 -11.33 3.34
CA ILE A 19 -12.14 -10.59 4.34
C ILE A 19 -11.53 -9.19 4.46
N HIS A 20 -12.30 -8.17 4.10
CA HIS A 20 -11.82 -6.79 4.02
C HIS A 20 -12.07 -6.00 5.30
N HIS A 21 -11.06 -5.28 5.77
CA HIS A 21 -11.13 -4.35 6.89
C HIS A 21 -10.70 -2.96 6.42
N HIS A 22 -11.64 -2.24 5.83
CA HIS A 22 -11.41 -0.89 5.31
C HIS A 22 -11.35 0.13 6.45
N LEU A 23 -10.21 0.80 6.61
CA LEU A 23 -9.97 1.79 7.66
C LEU A 23 -10.35 3.23 7.26
N GLY A 24 -10.93 3.41 6.07
CA GLY A 24 -11.10 4.72 5.47
C GLY A 24 -9.80 5.22 4.80
N PRO A 25 -9.75 6.51 4.42
CA PRO A 25 -8.57 7.09 3.77
C PRO A 25 -7.47 7.34 4.81
N VAL A 26 -6.74 6.28 5.16
CA VAL A 26 -5.69 6.32 6.17
C VAL A 26 -4.30 6.36 5.54
N LEU A 27 -3.48 7.29 6.00
CA LEU A 27 -2.06 7.36 5.65
C LEU A 27 -1.28 6.24 6.36
N CYS A 28 -0.32 5.63 5.68
CA CYS A 28 0.67 4.75 6.31
C CYS A 28 1.41 5.46 7.44
N TYR A 29 1.72 6.75 7.26
CA TYR A 29 2.27 7.64 8.29
C TYR A 29 1.42 7.70 9.55
N SER A 30 0.11 7.95 9.44
CA SER A 30 -0.81 8.02 10.59
C SER A 30 -0.96 6.66 11.26
N PHE A 31 -1.10 5.60 10.46
CA PHE A 31 -1.19 4.24 10.97
C PHE A 31 0.05 3.87 11.81
N GLY A 32 1.25 4.14 11.29
CA GLY A 32 2.49 3.86 11.99
C GLY A 32 2.61 4.60 13.34
N LYS A 33 2.13 5.85 13.43
CA LYS A 33 2.15 6.64 14.66
C LYS A 33 1.07 6.23 15.67
N GLU A 34 -0.15 5.99 15.21
CA GLU A 34 -1.30 5.73 16.05
C GLU A 34 -1.41 4.25 16.47
N LYS A 35 -0.79 3.35 15.70
CA LYS A 35 -0.75 1.91 15.96
C LYS A 35 -2.17 1.33 16.22
N LEU A 36 -2.34 0.59 17.30
CA LEU A 36 -3.61 -0.02 17.68
C LEU A 36 -4.71 1.00 18.00
N ASN A 37 -4.40 2.26 18.30
CA ASN A 37 -5.41 3.31 18.46
C ASN A 37 -6.09 3.62 17.13
N ARG A 38 -5.38 3.45 16.00
CA ARG A 38 -5.94 3.63 14.66
C ARG A 38 -6.69 2.40 14.17
N CYS A 39 -6.16 1.22 14.48
CA CYS A 39 -6.68 -0.04 14.00
C CYS A 39 -6.47 -1.13 15.05
N ASP A 40 -7.49 -1.36 15.87
CA ASP A 40 -7.45 -2.49 16.80
C ASP A 40 -7.86 -3.78 16.09
N ILE A 41 -6.87 -4.52 15.59
CA ILE A 41 -7.07 -5.78 14.87
C ILE A 41 -7.77 -6.86 15.70
N ARG A 42 -7.78 -6.75 17.04
CA ARG A 42 -8.49 -7.68 17.93
C ARG A 42 -10.00 -7.68 17.67
N ASN A 43 -10.52 -6.59 17.07
CA ASN A 43 -11.93 -6.46 16.72
C ASN A 43 -12.30 -7.17 15.40
N PHE A 44 -11.33 -7.69 14.66
CA PHE A 44 -11.55 -8.23 13.31
C PHE A 44 -11.79 -9.74 13.27
N ASN A 45 -11.87 -10.39 14.42
CA ASN A 45 -12.11 -11.86 14.53
C ASN A 45 -11.09 -12.67 13.68
N ILE A 46 -9.84 -12.22 13.63
CA ILE A 46 -8.73 -12.90 12.98
C ILE A 46 -8.34 -14.11 13.85
N LYS A 47 -8.29 -15.28 13.25
CA LYS A 47 -7.98 -16.53 13.93
C LYS A 47 -6.50 -16.87 13.83
N ASP A 48 -6.03 -17.71 14.74
CA ASP A 48 -4.69 -18.26 14.64
C ASP A 48 -4.55 -19.06 13.33
N GLY A 49 -3.50 -18.78 12.57
CA GLY A 49 -3.27 -19.36 11.25
C GLY A 49 -3.83 -18.56 10.07
N ASP A 50 -4.66 -17.53 10.30
CA ASP A 50 -5.08 -16.62 9.21
C ASP A 50 -3.92 -15.71 8.77
N THR A 51 -3.94 -15.31 7.50
CA THR A 51 -2.96 -14.37 6.92
C THR A 51 -3.52 -12.96 6.92
N ILE A 52 -2.72 -11.99 7.36
CA ILE A 52 -3.07 -10.58 7.36
C ILE A 52 -2.26 -9.87 6.28
N VAL A 53 -2.94 -9.22 5.33
CA VAL A 53 -2.33 -8.41 4.27
C VAL A 53 -2.59 -6.94 4.55
N PHE A 54 -1.54 -6.19 4.85
CA PHE A 54 -1.66 -4.75 5.02
C PHE A 54 -1.49 -4.01 3.70
N CYS A 55 -2.44 -3.12 3.37
CA CYS A 55 -2.52 -2.38 2.11
C CYS A 55 -2.54 -0.87 2.40
N LEU A 56 -1.36 -0.25 2.50
CA LEU A 56 -1.18 1.17 2.84
C LEU A 56 -0.04 1.79 2.04
N GLY A 57 -0.06 3.13 1.90
CA GLY A 57 1.06 3.90 1.36
C GLY A 57 0.76 4.65 0.05
N GLU A 58 -0.33 4.35 -0.66
CA GLU A 58 -0.66 5.07 -1.89
C GLU A 58 -0.92 6.56 -1.61
N ILE A 59 -1.73 6.87 -0.62
CA ILE A 59 -2.04 8.25 -0.24
C ILE A 59 -0.78 8.99 0.21
N ASP A 60 0.13 8.30 0.91
CA ASP A 60 1.43 8.88 1.29
C ASP A 60 2.25 9.27 0.07
N CYS A 61 2.37 8.38 -0.91
CA CYS A 61 3.11 8.63 -2.15
C CYS A 61 2.46 9.70 -3.03
N ARG A 62 1.12 9.79 -3.03
CA ARG A 62 0.36 10.75 -3.83
C ARG A 62 0.44 12.17 -3.31
N CYS A 63 0.34 12.37 -2.00
CA CYS A 63 0.28 13.72 -1.44
C CYS A 63 1.17 13.97 -0.20
N HIS A 64 1.28 13.04 0.74
CA HIS A 64 1.90 13.30 2.04
C HIS A 64 3.41 13.52 1.91
N ILE A 65 4.12 12.65 1.20
CA ILE A 65 5.59 12.71 1.08
C ILE A 65 6.02 14.06 0.48
N HIS A 66 5.45 14.44 -0.66
CA HIS A 66 5.79 15.69 -1.35
C HIS A 66 5.58 16.93 -0.48
N LYS A 67 4.49 16.95 0.30
CA LYS A 67 4.14 18.05 1.20
C LYS A 67 5.21 18.33 2.27
N HIS A 68 5.97 17.31 2.66
CA HIS A 68 6.94 17.39 3.76
C HIS A 68 8.40 17.48 3.32
N ILE A 69 8.66 17.43 1.99
CA ILE A 69 10.01 17.66 1.45
C ILE A 69 10.43 19.12 1.72
N ASN A 70 11.62 19.31 2.25
CA ASN A 70 12.20 20.62 2.51
C ASN A 70 13.73 20.55 2.45
N LYS A 71 14.43 21.61 2.85
CA LYS A 71 15.90 21.68 2.82
C LYS A 71 16.61 20.67 3.74
N ILE A 72 15.90 20.14 4.74
CA ILE A 72 16.45 19.21 5.75
C ILE A 72 16.03 17.77 5.44
N ASN A 73 14.76 17.57 5.06
CA ASN A 73 14.19 16.25 4.86
C ASN A 73 14.00 15.96 3.37
N THR A 74 14.70 14.97 2.87
CA THR A 74 14.50 14.43 1.53
C THR A 74 13.28 13.48 1.51
N TYR A 75 12.80 13.12 0.31
CA TYR A 75 11.74 12.11 0.21
C TYR A 75 12.18 10.75 0.78
N GLN A 76 13.47 10.42 0.70
CA GLN A 76 14.00 9.18 1.27
C GLN A 76 13.91 9.19 2.80
N ASP A 77 14.28 10.30 3.44
CA ASP A 77 14.19 10.42 4.91
C ASP A 77 12.76 10.29 5.38
N ILE A 78 11.82 10.93 4.67
CA ILE A 78 10.38 10.87 4.98
C ILE A 78 9.87 9.44 4.84
N ILE A 79 10.17 8.76 3.72
CA ILE A 79 9.74 7.39 3.47
C ILE A 79 10.33 6.42 4.48
N ASN A 80 11.63 6.53 4.78
CA ASN A 80 12.27 5.69 5.78
C ASN A 80 11.58 5.80 7.14
N ASN A 81 11.30 7.03 7.59
CA ASN A 81 10.60 7.27 8.85
C ASN A 81 9.16 6.69 8.86
N ILE A 82 8.42 6.85 7.76
CA ILE A 82 7.07 6.28 7.62
C ILE A 82 7.13 4.76 7.77
N ILE A 83 8.03 4.12 7.04
CA ILE A 83 8.12 2.65 6.99
C ILE A 83 8.64 2.07 8.30
N ASP A 84 9.61 2.70 8.95
CA ASP A 84 10.08 2.25 10.26
C ASP A 84 8.95 2.26 11.31
N ASN A 85 8.17 3.35 11.39
CA ASN A 85 7.01 3.43 12.27
C ASN A 85 5.90 2.43 11.89
N TYR A 86 5.69 2.22 10.59
CA TYR A 86 4.71 1.26 10.10
C TYR A 86 5.05 -0.17 10.52
N PHE A 87 6.29 -0.61 10.35
CA PHE A 87 6.72 -1.95 10.76
C PHE A 87 6.74 -2.14 12.27
N GLU A 88 6.98 -1.07 13.04
CA GLU A 88 6.78 -1.10 14.49
C GLU A 88 5.31 -1.30 14.90
N ALA A 89 4.36 -0.82 14.09
CA ALA A 89 2.93 -0.95 14.36
C ALA A 89 2.37 -2.34 14.02
N ILE A 90 2.97 -3.05 13.04
CA ILE A 90 2.46 -4.34 12.54
C ILE A 90 3.25 -5.56 13.04
N LYS A 91 3.86 -5.50 14.23
CA LYS A 91 4.60 -6.61 14.85
C LYS A 91 3.66 -7.76 15.24
N LEU A 92 3.25 -8.56 14.26
CA LEU A 92 2.31 -9.67 14.40
C LEU A 92 2.84 -10.90 13.65
N LYS A 93 2.13 -12.04 13.78
CA LYS A 93 2.43 -13.27 13.03
C LYS A 93 1.66 -13.29 11.71
N ASN A 94 2.16 -14.08 10.75
CA ASN A 94 1.52 -14.32 9.45
C ASN A 94 1.20 -13.03 8.66
N ILE A 95 2.15 -12.10 8.69
CA ILE A 95 2.02 -10.81 8.03
C ILE A 95 2.47 -10.90 6.58
N CYS A 96 1.66 -10.29 5.73
CA CYS A 96 1.95 -9.98 4.35
C CYS A 96 1.79 -8.46 4.15
N VAL A 97 2.72 -7.83 3.47
CA VAL A 97 2.66 -6.39 3.16
C VAL A 97 2.50 -6.22 1.66
N TYR A 98 1.40 -5.61 1.26
CA TYR A 98 1.09 -5.34 -0.13
C TYR A 98 1.93 -4.17 -0.66
N ASN A 99 2.45 -4.30 -1.87
CA ASN A 99 3.13 -3.19 -2.52
C ASN A 99 2.18 -2.01 -2.75
N VAL A 100 2.71 -0.80 -2.71
CA VAL A 100 1.99 0.37 -3.24
C VAL A 100 1.82 0.18 -4.73
N VAL A 101 0.59 0.30 -5.23
CA VAL A 101 0.27 0.15 -6.66
C VAL A 101 0.97 1.21 -7.51
N PRO A 102 1.16 0.97 -8.82
CA PRO A 102 1.72 2.00 -9.70
C PRO A 102 0.92 3.30 -9.63
N PRO A 103 1.57 4.46 -9.63
CA PRO A 103 0.88 5.74 -9.57
C PRO A 103 0.14 6.02 -10.88
N VAL A 104 -0.95 6.77 -10.81
CA VAL A 104 -1.63 7.29 -11.99
C VAL A 104 -1.05 8.63 -12.42
N GLN A 105 -1.11 8.95 -13.70
CA GLN A 105 -0.81 10.29 -14.21
C GLN A 105 -1.97 11.22 -13.89
N LYS A 106 -1.68 12.41 -13.37
CA LYS A 106 -2.69 13.36 -12.88
C LYS A 106 -3.79 13.66 -13.89
N TYR A 107 -3.44 13.83 -15.18
CA TYR A 107 -4.41 14.13 -16.23
C TYR A 107 -5.36 12.97 -16.59
N ASN A 108 -5.08 11.77 -16.07
CA ASN A 108 -5.87 10.56 -16.35
C ASN A 108 -6.95 10.28 -15.30
N THR A 109 -7.10 11.13 -14.30
CA THR A 109 -7.99 10.88 -13.16
C THR A 109 -8.64 12.19 -12.67
N ILE A 110 -9.73 12.04 -11.92
CA ILE A 110 -10.40 13.17 -11.26
C ILE A 110 -9.63 13.46 -9.96
N GLU A 111 -9.23 14.71 -9.77
CA GLU A 111 -8.51 15.13 -8.57
C GLU A 111 -9.42 15.09 -7.33
N ASN A 112 -8.96 14.41 -6.29
CA ASN A 112 -9.57 14.50 -4.97
C ASN A 112 -8.89 15.64 -4.20
N LEU A 113 -9.65 16.68 -3.88
CA LEU A 113 -9.12 17.88 -3.20
C LEU A 113 -8.64 17.61 -1.76
N GLU A 114 -9.18 16.59 -1.11
CA GLU A 114 -8.74 16.18 0.23
C GLU A 114 -7.39 15.42 0.18
N TYR A 115 -7.17 14.67 -0.89
CA TYR A 115 -5.93 13.91 -1.14
C TYR A 115 -5.40 14.24 -2.55
N PRO A 116 -4.88 15.46 -2.76
CA PRO A 116 -4.48 15.95 -4.08
C PRO A 116 -3.23 15.25 -4.60
N TYR A 117 -3.04 15.30 -5.92
CA TYR A 117 -1.78 14.88 -6.56
C TYR A 117 -0.74 15.99 -6.41
N LEU A 118 0.22 15.81 -5.49
CA LEU A 118 1.32 16.74 -5.26
C LEU A 118 2.59 16.27 -5.96
N GLY A 119 3.38 17.23 -6.42
CA GLY A 119 4.54 16.96 -7.26
C GLY A 119 4.16 16.55 -8.69
N SER A 120 5.16 16.31 -9.51
CA SER A 120 5.02 15.79 -10.86
C SER A 120 4.68 14.29 -10.86
N ASP A 121 4.18 13.77 -11.98
CA ASP A 121 3.91 12.34 -12.15
C ASP A 121 5.19 11.52 -11.94
N GLU A 122 6.34 11.97 -12.46
CA GLU A 122 7.63 11.31 -12.31
C GLU A 122 8.14 11.32 -10.85
N GLU A 123 7.90 12.40 -10.10
CA GLU A 123 8.22 12.44 -8.67
C GLU A 123 7.40 11.42 -7.89
N ARG A 124 6.08 11.34 -8.13
CA ARG A 124 5.22 10.33 -7.48
C ARG A 124 5.64 8.91 -7.84
N LYS A 125 5.99 8.64 -9.10
CA LYS A 125 6.55 7.35 -9.53
C LYS A 125 7.83 7.02 -8.77
N LYS A 126 8.72 7.97 -8.62
CA LYS A 126 9.96 7.83 -7.84
C LYS A 126 9.68 7.52 -6.36
N TYR A 127 8.67 8.17 -5.77
CA TYR A 127 8.29 7.90 -4.39
C TYR A 127 7.75 6.48 -4.22
N VAL A 128 6.85 6.04 -5.11
CA VAL A 128 6.30 4.68 -5.07
C VAL A 128 7.39 3.62 -5.22
N LEU A 129 8.30 3.77 -6.18
CA LEU A 129 9.39 2.83 -6.39
C LEU A 129 10.31 2.73 -5.16
N TYR A 130 10.66 3.86 -4.56
CA TYR A 130 11.48 3.87 -3.35
C TYR A 130 10.72 3.31 -2.13
N PHE A 131 9.45 3.63 -1.99
CA PHE A 131 8.57 3.10 -0.94
C PHE A 131 8.49 1.57 -1.02
N ASN A 132 8.20 1.01 -2.20
CA ASN A 132 8.14 -0.42 -2.43
C ASN A 132 9.48 -1.12 -2.18
N LYS A 133 10.59 -0.50 -2.60
CA LYS A 133 11.93 -0.99 -2.26
C LYS A 133 12.11 -1.13 -0.75
N LYS A 134 11.73 -0.11 0.01
CA LYS A 134 11.87 -0.11 1.48
C LYS A 134 10.91 -1.07 2.17
N LEU A 135 9.66 -1.21 1.66
CA LEU A 135 8.73 -2.24 2.14
C LEU A 135 9.32 -3.64 1.98
N LYS A 136 9.89 -3.93 0.80
CA LYS A 136 10.53 -5.23 0.52
C LYS A 136 11.71 -5.52 1.45
N GLU A 137 12.60 -4.54 1.63
CA GLU A 137 13.73 -4.64 2.56
C GLU A 137 13.25 -4.98 3.99
N LYS A 138 12.26 -4.25 4.49
CA LYS A 138 11.69 -4.47 5.83
C LYS A 138 10.92 -5.79 5.97
N CYS A 139 10.25 -6.25 4.92
CA CYS A 139 9.64 -7.58 4.92
C CYS A 139 10.69 -8.67 5.10
N ILE A 140 11.81 -8.60 4.38
CA ILE A 140 12.92 -9.54 4.52
C ILE A 140 13.49 -9.52 5.94
N GLU A 141 13.75 -8.32 6.50
CA GLU A 141 14.27 -8.14 7.87
C GLU A 141 13.36 -8.76 8.95
N ASN A 142 12.03 -8.73 8.75
CA ASN A 142 11.04 -9.19 9.72
C ASN A 142 10.45 -10.58 9.41
N ASN A 143 10.93 -11.27 8.38
CA ASN A 143 10.37 -12.54 7.89
C ASN A 143 8.87 -12.42 7.53
N TYR A 144 8.46 -11.30 6.94
CA TYR A 144 7.13 -11.08 6.39
C TYR A 144 7.13 -11.36 4.89
N ILE A 145 5.95 -11.67 4.34
CA ILE A 145 5.78 -11.84 2.90
C ILE A 145 5.58 -10.46 2.29
N PHE A 146 6.41 -10.11 1.30
CA PHE A 146 6.17 -8.95 0.46
C PHE A 146 5.28 -9.35 -0.72
N PHE A 147 4.04 -8.86 -0.74
CA PHE A 147 3.07 -9.13 -1.80
C PHE A 147 3.34 -8.20 -2.98
N ASP A 148 4.22 -8.63 -3.87
CA ASP A 148 4.72 -7.83 -4.98
C ASP A 148 4.07 -8.24 -6.32
N ILE A 149 3.17 -7.41 -6.77
CA ILE A 149 2.53 -7.52 -8.10
C ILE A 149 2.64 -6.22 -8.91
N TYR A 150 3.55 -5.32 -8.50
CA TYR A 150 3.71 -4.00 -9.10
C TYR A 150 3.86 -4.04 -10.62
N ASP A 151 4.79 -4.87 -11.12
CA ASP A 151 5.11 -4.98 -12.54
C ASP A 151 3.96 -5.56 -13.40
N LYS A 152 2.94 -6.14 -12.76
CA LYS A 152 1.78 -6.69 -13.47
C LYS A 152 0.76 -5.62 -13.85
N TYR A 153 0.86 -4.45 -13.21
CA TYR A 153 -0.11 -3.35 -13.37
C TYR A 153 0.45 -2.10 -14.01
N ILE A 154 1.73 -2.09 -14.42
CA ILE A 154 2.33 -0.94 -15.10
C ILE A 154 1.99 -0.93 -16.60
N ASP A 155 1.91 0.29 -17.15
CA ASP A 155 1.98 0.53 -18.58
C ASP A 155 3.44 0.63 -19.06
N GLU A 156 3.64 0.93 -20.33
CA GLU A 156 4.96 1.11 -20.95
C GLU A 156 5.80 2.26 -20.34
N ASN A 157 5.16 3.20 -19.65
CA ASN A 157 5.79 4.36 -18.99
C ASN A 157 5.99 4.15 -17.47
N GLY A 158 5.56 2.99 -16.94
CA GLY A 158 5.69 2.65 -15.52
C GLY A 158 4.60 3.28 -14.62
N PHE A 159 3.48 3.70 -15.21
CA PHE A 159 2.28 4.14 -14.49
C PHE A 159 1.19 3.07 -14.47
N LEU A 160 0.16 3.27 -13.66
CA LEU A 160 -0.95 2.33 -13.59
C LEU A 160 -1.64 2.19 -14.96
N ASN A 161 -1.66 0.96 -15.45
CA ASN A 161 -2.29 0.64 -16.73
C ASN A 161 -3.81 0.87 -16.65
N LYS A 162 -4.31 1.79 -17.45
CA LYS A 162 -5.74 2.16 -17.49
C LYS A 162 -6.68 0.97 -17.72
N LEU A 163 -6.26 0.00 -18.52
CA LEU A 163 -7.08 -1.19 -18.81
C LEU A 163 -7.25 -2.09 -17.59
N LEU A 164 -6.31 -2.03 -16.63
CA LEU A 164 -6.30 -2.82 -15.41
C LEU A 164 -6.76 -2.03 -14.18
N SER A 165 -7.14 -0.75 -14.35
CA SER A 165 -7.60 0.14 -13.29
C SER A 165 -9.12 0.31 -13.32
N ASP A 166 -9.66 0.81 -12.20
CA ASP A 166 -11.06 1.22 -12.08
C ASP A 166 -11.36 2.59 -12.73
N GLY A 167 -10.38 3.16 -13.44
CA GLY A 167 -10.42 4.51 -13.99
C GLY A 167 -9.94 5.58 -13.01
N ASN A 168 -9.47 5.19 -11.85
CA ASN A 168 -8.89 6.04 -10.82
C ASN A 168 -7.56 5.43 -10.32
N VAL A 169 -7.28 5.47 -9.04
CA VAL A 169 -6.02 5.00 -8.41
C VAL A 169 -5.99 3.51 -8.10
N HIS A 170 -7.11 2.79 -8.25
CA HIS A 170 -7.21 1.40 -7.84
C HIS A 170 -7.10 0.44 -9.02
N ILE A 171 -6.61 -0.75 -8.73
CA ILE A 171 -6.73 -1.88 -9.65
C ILE A 171 -8.16 -2.43 -9.63
N LYS A 172 -8.68 -2.89 -10.78
CA LYS A 172 -10.00 -3.53 -10.86
C LYS A 172 -9.91 -5.04 -11.09
N GLU A 173 -8.85 -5.48 -11.76
CA GLU A 173 -8.66 -6.88 -12.11
C GLU A 173 -7.92 -7.62 -11.00
N ASP A 174 -8.45 -8.75 -10.57
CA ASP A 174 -7.95 -9.52 -9.43
C ASP A 174 -7.07 -10.74 -9.80
N ILE A 175 -6.87 -10.99 -11.09
CA ILE A 175 -6.20 -12.21 -11.55
C ILE A 175 -4.77 -12.35 -11.00
N PHE A 176 -4.03 -11.25 -10.93
CA PHE A 176 -2.66 -11.28 -10.43
C PHE A 176 -2.60 -11.40 -8.90
N ILE A 177 -3.59 -10.83 -8.19
CA ILE A 177 -3.78 -11.02 -6.76
C ILE A 177 -4.08 -12.48 -6.46
N LYS A 178 -5.06 -13.08 -7.14
CA LYS A 178 -5.40 -14.51 -6.99
C LYS A 178 -4.23 -15.43 -7.28
N THR A 179 -3.50 -15.16 -8.36
CA THR A 179 -2.32 -15.95 -8.72
C THR A 179 -1.24 -15.86 -7.64
N PHE A 180 -1.00 -14.67 -7.10
CA PHE A 180 -0.02 -14.51 -6.02
C PHE A 180 -0.45 -15.29 -4.76
N ILE A 181 -1.71 -15.17 -4.36
CA ILE A 181 -2.28 -15.87 -3.21
C ILE A 181 -2.10 -17.38 -3.36
N GLN A 182 -2.48 -17.94 -4.52
CA GLN A 182 -2.36 -19.38 -4.80
C GLN A 182 -0.92 -19.90 -4.72
N ASN A 183 0.03 -19.09 -5.17
CA ASN A 183 1.44 -19.51 -5.25
C ASN A 183 2.24 -19.28 -3.96
N ASN A 184 1.79 -18.39 -3.05
CA ASN A 184 2.61 -17.92 -1.94
C ASN A 184 1.94 -18.00 -0.57
N LEU A 185 0.60 -18.12 -0.50
CA LEU A 185 -0.14 -18.04 0.77
C LEU A 185 -0.92 -19.32 1.14
N TYR A 186 -0.87 -20.35 0.28
CA TYR A 186 -1.49 -21.66 0.50
C TYR A 186 -0.50 -22.82 0.50
#